data_b1d3c03dc95e7fdc095701850826ea14
#
_entry.id   b1d3c03dc95e7fdc095701850826ea14
#
_cell.length_a   1.000
_cell.length_b   1.000
_cell.length_c   1.000
_cell.angle_alpha   90.00
_cell.angle_beta   90.00
_cell.angle_gamma   90.00
#
_symmetry.space_group_name_H-M   'P 1'
#
loop_
_entity.id
_entity.type
_entity.pdbx_description
1 polymer ?
#
loop_
_entity_poly.entity_id
_entity_poly.type
_entity_poly.pdbx_seq_one_letter_code
_entity_poly.pdbx_strand_id
1 'polypeptide(L)'
;MHKKQILAALVFALLSSLRVGVSAQTTPRARKLVPHRIALANGKSYSLNLPPEFAISVAVQGLKRVRFMAKSPDNRIFVTDMYNLADNTKGVVYILDEFDEATKTFKKVTPYLSNLRNPNSIAFYTDESGVEWFYLALTDHLLRSKYVAGENKPSTKPEVLATFPDYGLSYKYGGWHLTRTIAVGPNGKIYVSVGSSCNACEEKEEVRASILEMDPDGKNQRYFARGLRNAVGLRWVRDQLYATNMGSDHLGNDKPADTMYAIKDGTNYGWPRCYQFGAALFADLKFNIGPKKLDCRKVPQAFAAFDAHSSPLGFEFFDSRDMGPVPKSGYGGPLRDSFLVALHGSTKKSLNRGYRVVRLRENRKTDDRPEDFIDGFFVAGKINGRPVDLLSFGVDGFLLTDDYAGVIYYVYEK
;
A
#
# COMPACT_ATOMS: atom_id res chain seq x y z
N MET A 1 45.47 -61.37 -59.17
CA MET A 1 44.58 -62.06 -58.27
C MET A 1 44.95 -61.61 -56.85
N HIS A 2 44.40 -60.55 -56.28
CA HIS A 2 44.63 -60.17 -54.92
C HIS A 2 43.27 -59.82 -54.28
N LYS A 3 42.89 -60.60 -53.27
CA LYS A 3 41.76 -60.37 -52.37
C LYS A 3 42.10 -59.21 -51.40
N LYS A 4 41.27 -58.15 -51.39
CA LYS A 4 41.31 -57.14 -50.34
C LYS A 4 40.23 -57.50 -49.32
N GLN A 5 40.69 -57.75 -48.09
CA GLN A 5 39.86 -57.91 -46.95
C GLN A 5 39.47 -56.51 -46.46
N ILE A 6 38.18 -56.27 -46.27
CA ILE A 6 37.66 -55.06 -45.65
C ILE A 6 37.38 -55.40 -44.19
N LEU A 7 38.08 -54.67 -43.26
CA LEU A 7 37.91 -54.74 -41.83
C LEU A 7 36.80 -53.75 -41.41
N ALA A 8 35.68 -54.29 -40.96
CA ALA A 8 34.57 -53.45 -40.42
C ALA A 8 34.88 -53.19 -38.94
N ALA A 9 35.11 -51.93 -38.61
CA ALA A 9 35.21 -51.44 -37.22
C ALA A 9 33.81 -51.09 -36.70
N LEU A 10 33.32 -51.84 -35.72
CA LEU A 10 32.12 -51.50 -34.95
C LEU A 10 32.46 -50.40 -33.94
N VAL A 11 31.89 -49.22 -34.15
CA VAL A 11 31.91 -48.17 -33.13
C VAL A 11 30.62 -48.31 -32.28
N PHE A 12 30.80 -48.74 -31.02
CA PHE A 12 29.76 -48.71 -30.01
C PHE A 12 29.65 -47.27 -29.47
N ALA A 13 28.63 -46.56 -29.85
CA ALA A 13 28.25 -45.28 -29.26
C ALA A 13 27.49 -45.53 -27.94
N LEU A 14 28.13 -45.31 -26.80
CA LEU A 14 27.44 -45.20 -25.50
C LEU A 14 26.61 -43.91 -25.48
N LEU A 15 25.32 -44.00 -25.66
CA LEU A 15 24.36 -42.95 -25.35
C LEU A 15 24.12 -42.92 -23.83
N SER A 16 24.88 -42.09 -23.10
CA SER A 16 24.55 -41.72 -21.73
C SER A 16 23.35 -40.80 -21.77
N SER A 17 22.16 -41.31 -21.45
CA SER A 17 20.94 -40.53 -21.24
C SER A 17 21.08 -39.70 -19.97
N LEU A 18 21.51 -38.42 -20.09
CA LEU A 18 21.32 -37.42 -19.04
C LEU A 18 19.82 -37.22 -18.85
N ARG A 19 19.26 -37.82 -17.80
CA ARG A 19 17.94 -37.43 -17.30
C ARG A 19 18.11 -36.06 -16.63
N VAL A 20 17.84 -35.00 -17.37
CA VAL A 20 17.56 -33.68 -16.77
C VAL A 20 16.27 -33.86 -15.98
N GLY A 21 16.41 -33.98 -14.67
CA GLY A 21 15.29 -33.93 -13.75
C GLY A 21 14.65 -32.54 -13.85
N VAL A 22 13.59 -32.41 -14.61
CA VAL A 22 12.72 -31.25 -14.55
C VAL A 22 12.08 -31.30 -13.15
N SER A 23 12.68 -30.57 -12.21
CA SER A 23 12.03 -30.27 -10.93
C SER A 23 10.74 -29.52 -11.27
N ALA A 24 9.60 -30.20 -11.17
CA ALA A 24 8.31 -29.56 -11.26
C ALA A 24 8.28 -28.51 -10.14
N GLN A 25 8.43 -27.24 -10.49
CA GLN A 25 8.12 -26.14 -9.60
C GLN A 25 6.64 -26.30 -9.26
N THR A 26 6.36 -26.79 -8.04
CA THR A 26 5.02 -26.82 -7.50
C THR A 26 4.56 -25.37 -7.42
N THR A 27 3.67 -24.97 -8.31
CA THR A 27 2.93 -23.71 -8.19
C THR A 27 2.37 -23.67 -6.77
N PRO A 28 2.61 -22.62 -5.99
CA PRO A 28 2.04 -22.51 -4.66
C PRO A 28 0.53 -22.72 -4.77
N ARG A 29 0.02 -23.74 -4.09
CA ARG A 29 -1.41 -24.03 -4.08
C ARG A 29 -2.11 -22.79 -3.51
N ALA A 30 -3.01 -22.18 -4.27
CA ALA A 30 -3.78 -21.04 -3.82
C ALA A 30 -4.39 -21.37 -2.44
N ARG A 31 -4.15 -20.50 -1.45
CA ARG A 31 -4.63 -20.72 -0.08
C ARG A 31 -6.16 -20.74 -0.09
N LYS A 32 -6.76 -21.73 0.52
CA LYS A 32 -8.22 -21.81 0.63
C LYS A 32 -8.70 -20.73 1.59
N LEU A 33 -9.48 -19.78 1.10
CA LEU A 33 -10.16 -18.78 1.92
C LEU A 33 -11.54 -19.34 2.36
N VAL A 34 -11.97 -18.98 3.56
CA VAL A 34 -13.26 -19.37 4.13
C VAL A 34 -14.11 -18.15 4.43
N PRO A 35 -15.44 -18.20 4.20
CA PRO A 35 -16.32 -17.05 4.38
C PRO A 35 -16.57 -16.74 5.86
N HIS A 36 -16.52 -15.44 6.18
CA HIS A 36 -16.90 -14.86 7.46
C HIS A 36 -18.00 -13.82 7.21
N ARG A 37 -19.15 -14.02 7.87
CA ARG A 37 -20.27 -13.09 7.71
C ARG A 37 -19.98 -11.76 8.42
N ILE A 38 -20.12 -10.67 7.69
CA ILE A 38 -20.09 -9.31 8.20
C ILE A 38 -21.53 -8.79 8.27
N ALA A 39 -21.93 -8.27 9.41
CA ALA A 39 -23.22 -7.62 9.60
C ALA A 39 -22.98 -6.21 10.17
N LEU A 40 -23.50 -5.20 9.51
CA LEU A 40 -23.36 -3.80 9.90
C LEU A 40 -24.66 -3.31 10.56
N ALA A 41 -24.53 -2.33 11.45
CA ALA A 41 -25.67 -1.74 12.16
C ALA A 41 -26.71 -1.07 11.23
N ASN A 42 -26.29 -0.69 10.01
CA ASN A 42 -27.19 -0.15 9.00
C ASN A 42 -28.00 -1.22 8.23
N GLY A 43 -27.98 -2.48 8.68
CA GLY A 43 -28.69 -3.61 8.10
C GLY A 43 -28.01 -4.27 6.89
N LYS A 44 -26.86 -3.74 6.39
CA LYS A 44 -26.10 -4.40 5.33
C LYS A 44 -25.39 -5.63 5.87
N SER A 45 -25.39 -6.72 5.07
CA SER A 45 -24.59 -7.91 5.37
C SER A 45 -23.96 -8.46 4.09
N TYR A 46 -22.75 -9.02 4.24
CA TYR A 46 -21.96 -9.65 3.19
C TYR A 46 -20.97 -10.62 3.83
N SER A 47 -20.22 -11.34 3.01
CA SER A 47 -19.13 -12.19 3.50
C SER A 47 -17.79 -11.68 2.99
N LEU A 48 -16.80 -11.66 3.87
CA LEU A 48 -15.39 -11.57 3.52
C LEU A 48 -14.75 -12.94 3.74
N ASN A 49 -13.88 -13.34 2.82
CA ASN A 49 -13.23 -14.64 2.89
C ASN A 49 -11.77 -14.43 3.32
N LEU A 50 -11.33 -15.21 4.31
CA LEU A 50 -9.99 -15.16 4.91
C LEU A 50 -9.40 -16.56 5.02
N PRO A 51 -8.08 -16.72 5.25
CA PRO A 51 -7.50 -18.01 5.62
C PRO A 51 -8.19 -18.58 6.87
N PRO A 52 -8.37 -19.90 6.96
CA PRO A 52 -9.19 -20.54 8.01
C PRO A 52 -8.68 -20.31 9.44
N GLU A 53 -7.39 -20.00 9.60
CA GLU A 53 -6.76 -19.67 10.87
C GLU A 53 -7.07 -18.27 11.40
N PHE A 54 -7.64 -17.39 10.55
CA PHE A 54 -8.02 -16.03 10.94
C PHE A 54 -9.52 -15.87 11.18
N ALA A 55 -9.85 -14.91 12.03
CA ALA A 55 -11.18 -14.38 12.23
C ALA A 55 -11.21 -12.87 11.90
N ILE A 56 -12.40 -12.33 11.68
CA ILE A 56 -12.62 -10.92 11.40
C ILE A 56 -13.84 -10.41 12.14
N SER A 57 -13.73 -9.25 12.75
CA SER A 57 -14.81 -8.54 13.44
C SER A 57 -14.89 -7.09 12.97
N VAL A 58 -16.05 -6.47 13.08
CA VAL A 58 -16.22 -5.04 12.83
C VAL A 58 -15.83 -4.28 14.09
N ALA A 59 -14.63 -3.72 14.13
CA ALA A 59 -14.10 -3.01 15.31
C ALA A 59 -14.67 -1.60 15.47
N VAL A 60 -14.94 -0.90 14.35
CA VAL A 60 -15.59 0.42 14.30
C VAL A 60 -16.48 0.48 13.07
N GLN A 61 -17.64 1.16 13.18
CA GLN A 61 -18.54 1.40 12.05
C GLN A 61 -19.21 2.78 12.15
N GLY A 62 -19.82 3.23 11.06
CA GLY A 62 -20.51 4.52 11.00
C GLY A 62 -19.62 5.69 10.61
N LEU A 63 -18.34 5.43 10.28
CA LEU A 63 -17.45 6.41 9.69
C LEU A 63 -17.87 6.73 8.24
N LYS A 64 -17.31 7.77 7.65
CA LYS A 64 -17.67 8.19 6.30
C LYS A 64 -16.72 7.59 5.26
N ARG A 65 -15.46 8.06 5.25
CA ARG A 65 -14.44 7.60 4.32
C ARG A 65 -13.11 7.50 5.05
N VAL A 66 -13.05 6.49 5.90
CA VAL A 66 -11.89 6.19 6.73
C VAL A 66 -10.66 5.84 5.89
N ARG A 67 -9.50 6.39 6.25
CA ARG A 67 -8.30 6.26 5.46
C ARG A 67 -7.17 5.60 6.25
N PHE A 68 -6.12 6.33 6.56
CA PHE A 68 -4.90 5.81 7.16
C PHE A 68 -4.93 5.88 8.68
N MET A 69 -4.29 4.91 9.28
CA MET A 69 -4.17 4.78 10.74
C MET A 69 -2.73 5.02 11.18
N ALA A 70 -2.59 5.49 12.41
CA ALA A 70 -1.31 5.53 13.10
C ALA A 70 -1.49 5.22 14.58
N LYS A 71 -0.48 4.58 15.18
CA LYS A 71 -0.40 4.34 16.60
C LYS A 71 0.39 5.47 17.26
N SER A 72 -0.20 6.09 18.26
CA SER A 72 0.45 7.16 19.03
C SER A 72 1.49 6.58 20.02
N PRO A 73 2.39 7.43 20.56
CA PRO A 73 3.36 7.00 21.57
C PRO A 73 2.73 6.38 22.82
N ASP A 74 1.54 6.82 23.20
CA ASP A 74 0.73 6.27 24.31
C ASP A 74 -0.20 5.12 23.87
N ASN A 75 0.08 4.50 22.72
CA ASN A 75 -0.59 3.31 22.16
C ASN A 75 -2.05 3.47 21.73
N ARG A 76 -2.57 4.69 21.62
CA ARG A 76 -3.91 4.94 21.05
C ARG A 76 -3.86 4.86 19.52
N ILE A 77 -4.96 4.50 18.91
CA ILE A 77 -5.08 4.44 17.46
C ILE A 77 -5.74 5.71 16.96
N PHE A 78 -5.04 6.40 16.07
CA PHE A 78 -5.55 7.55 15.34
C PHE A 78 -5.91 7.13 13.93
N VAL A 79 -7.02 7.67 13.41
CA VAL A 79 -7.48 7.37 12.05
C VAL A 79 -8.02 8.61 11.37
N THR A 80 -7.67 8.80 10.11
CA THR A 80 -8.22 9.86 9.27
C THR A 80 -9.52 9.44 8.61
N ASP A 81 -10.45 10.36 8.46
CA ASP A 81 -11.67 10.24 7.69
C ASP A 81 -11.78 11.45 6.74
N MET A 82 -11.66 11.24 5.45
CA MET A 82 -11.70 12.32 4.46
C MET A 82 -13.12 12.71 4.04
N TYR A 83 -14.15 12.17 4.70
CA TYR A 83 -15.57 12.38 4.47
C TYR A 83 -16.08 11.83 3.13
N ASN A 84 -15.48 12.20 1.99
CA ASN A 84 -15.77 11.66 0.66
C ASN A 84 -14.55 11.83 -0.28
N LEU A 85 -14.66 11.39 -1.53
CA LEU A 85 -13.56 11.47 -2.52
C LEU A 85 -13.51 12.81 -3.28
N ALA A 86 -14.46 13.72 -3.06
CA ALA A 86 -14.38 15.07 -3.60
C ALA A 86 -13.53 15.95 -2.67
N ASP A 87 -12.97 17.02 -3.21
CA ASP A 87 -12.28 18.02 -2.39
C ASP A 87 -13.27 18.70 -1.45
N ASN A 88 -13.00 18.63 -0.16
CA ASN A 88 -13.91 19.14 0.87
C ASN A 88 -13.14 19.46 2.16
N THR A 89 -13.77 20.20 3.07
CA THR A 89 -13.24 20.56 4.39
C THR A 89 -14.02 19.90 5.54
N LYS A 90 -14.63 18.74 5.31
CA LYS A 90 -15.44 18.01 6.29
C LYS A 90 -14.69 16.84 6.94
N GLY A 91 -13.40 16.69 6.62
CA GLY A 91 -12.58 15.59 7.13
C GLY A 91 -12.33 15.71 8.63
N VAL A 92 -12.06 14.57 9.24
CA VAL A 92 -11.86 14.40 10.69
C VAL A 92 -10.67 13.48 10.94
N VAL A 93 -9.95 13.72 12.00
CA VAL A 93 -9.09 12.73 12.64
C VAL A 93 -9.79 12.23 13.89
N TYR A 94 -9.95 10.92 14.02
CA TYR A 94 -10.52 10.29 15.21
C TYR A 94 -9.45 9.58 16.02
N ILE A 95 -9.69 9.50 17.34
CA ILE A 95 -9.00 8.60 18.27
C ILE A 95 -9.93 7.42 18.53
N LEU A 96 -9.39 6.21 18.48
CA LEU A 96 -10.06 4.97 18.84
C LEU A 96 -9.50 4.50 20.18
N ASP A 97 -10.35 4.45 21.19
CA ASP A 97 -10.00 4.09 22.57
C ASP A 97 -10.88 2.96 23.11
N GLU A 98 -10.46 2.40 24.25
CA GLU A 98 -11.21 1.42 25.01
C GLU A 98 -11.57 0.18 24.16
N PHE A 99 -10.53 -0.47 23.62
CA PHE A 99 -10.73 -1.72 22.89
C PHE A 99 -11.23 -2.82 23.82
N ASP A 100 -12.37 -3.42 23.48
CA ASP A 100 -12.97 -4.52 24.22
C ASP A 100 -12.59 -5.87 23.56
N GLU A 101 -11.75 -6.62 24.24
CA GLU A 101 -11.28 -7.93 23.76
C GLU A 101 -12.41 -8.96 23.61
N ALA A 102 -13.49 -8.88 24.38
CA ALA A 102 -14.60 -9.83 24.28
C ALA A 102 -15.45 -9.60 23.03
N THR A 103 -15.73 -8.35 22.72
CA THR A 103 -16.54 -7.96 21.55
C THR A 103 -15.70 -7.61 20.32
N LYS A 104 -14.37 -7.46 20.49
CA LYS A 104 -13.42 -7.03 19.44
C LYS A 104 -13.79 -5.67 18.84
N THR A 105 -14.26 -4.74 19.67
CA THR A 105 -14.71 -3.40 19.27
C THR A 105 -14.06 -2.30 20.09
N PHE A 106 -13.89 -1.12 19.49
CA PHE A 106 -13.57 0.10 20.22
C PHE A 106 -14.86 0.72 20.77
N LYS A 107 -14.93 0.92 22.09
CA LYS A 107 -16.10 1.50 22.75
C LYS A 107 -16.18 3.01 22.58
N LYS A 108 -15.05 3.65 22.31
CA LYS A 108 -14.97 5.12 22.22
C LYS A 108 -14.27 5.54 20.93
N VAL A 109 -14.95 6.40 20.17
CA VAL A 109 -14.45 7.05 18.95
C VAL A 109 -14.58 8.56 19.15
N THR A 110 -13.45 9.25 19.34
CA THR A 110 -13.42 10.66 19.71
C THR A 110 -12.85 11.49 18.55
N PRO A 111 -13.55 12.55 18.08
CA PRO A 111 -12.94 13.50 17.15
C PRO A 111 -11.77 14.24 17.81
N TYR A 112 -10.57 14.11 17.24
CA TYR A 112 -9.35 14.81 17.66
C TYR A 112 -9.17 16.16 16.96
N LEU A 113 -9.37 16.13 15.62
CA LEU A 113 -9.38 17.32 14.76
C LEU A 113 -10.54 17.21 13.77
N SER A 114 -11.19 18.35 13.47
CA SER A 114 -12.32 18.42 12.55
C SER A 114 -12.15 19.56 11.55
N ASN A 115 -13.03 19.62 10.54
CA ASN A 115 -13.03 20.62 9.48
C ASN A 115 -11.72 20.61 8.66
N LEU A 116 -11.21 19.42 8.40
CA LEU A 116 -9.95 19.19 7.70
C LEU A 116 -10.17 18.99 6.21
N ARG A 117 -9.24 19.49 5.40
CA ARG A 117 -9.27 19.31 3.94
C ARG A 117 -8.70 17.95 3.55
N ASN A 118 -9.58 16.98 3.31
CA ASN A 118 -9.26 15.61 2.88
C ASN A 118 -8.05 15.00 3.62
N PRO A 119 -8.07 14.87 4.97
CA PRO A 119 -6.98 14.28 5.71
C PRO A 119 -6.77 12.83 5.25
N ASN A 120 -5.51 12.45 4.96
CA ASN A 120 -5.23 11.10 4.50
C ASN A 120 -4.30 10.32 5.42
N SER A 121 -3.19 10.90 5.85
CA SER A 121 -2.15 10.19 6.59
C SER A 121 -1.71 10.95 7.83
N ILE A 122 -1.38 10.18 8.85
CA ILE A 122 -0.90 10.63 10.16
C ILE A 122 0.44 9.96 10.42
N ALA A 123 1.33 10.65 11.12
CA ALA A 123 2.51 10.05 11.71
C ALA A 123 2.80 10.64 13.08
N PHE A 124 3.47 9.89 13.94
CA PHE A 124 4.03 10.36 15.19
C PHE A 124 5.55 10.25 15.14
N TYR A 125 6.21 11.17 15.79
CA TYR A 125 7.67 11.19 15.91
C TYR A 125 8.07 11.75 17.26
N THR A 126 8.96 11.08 17.96
CA THR A 126 9.60 11.59 19.17
C THR A 126 10.99 12.11 18.78
N ASP A 127 11.24 13.39 18.98
CA ASP A 127 12.51 14.00 18.63
C ASP A 127 13.61 13.69 19.66
N GLU A 128 14.85 14.10 19.35
CA GLU A 128 16.02 13.85 20.21
C GLU A 128 15.90 14.49 21.62
N SER A 129 15.05 15.51 21.77
CA SER A 129 14.77 16.15 23.06
C SER A 129 13.63 15.46 23.83
N GLY A 130 13.05 14.41 23.28
CA GLY A 130 11.93 13.65 23.87
C GLY A 130 10.57 14.31 23.65
N VAL A 131 10.47 15.33 22.80
CA VAL A 131 9.18 15.93 22.45
C VAL A 131 8.47 15.06 21.42
N GLU A 132 7.23 14.72 21.71
CA GLU A 132 6.36 13.95 20.82
C GLU A 132 5.63 14.89 19.87
N TRP A 133 5.66 14.54 18.57
CA TRP A 133 5.05 15.31 17.51
C TRP A 133 4.00 14.50 16.77
N PHE A 134 2.88 15.15 16.49
CA PHE A 134 1.80 14.67 15.63
C PHE A 134 1.92 15.35 14.27
N TYR A 135 1.99 14.58 13.19
CA TYR A 135 2.00 15.07 11.81
C TYR A 135 0.71 14.65 11.10
N LEU A 136 0.18 15.56 10.28
CA LEU A 136 -1.03 15.32 9.50
C LEU A 136 -0.86 15.82 8.07
N ALA A 137 -1.08 14.94 7.09
CA ALA A 137 -1.09 15.29 5.69
C ALA A 137 -2.51 15.57 5.19
N LEU A 138 -2.72 16.79 4.73
CA LEU A 138 -3.91 17.26 4.03
C LEU A 138 -3.62 17.35 2.53
N THR A 139 -4.65 17.66 1.72
CA THR A 139 -4.46 17.86 0.27
C THR A 139 -3.44 18.95 -0.02
N ASP A 140 -3.49 20.06 0.70
CA ASP A 140 -2.76 21.29 0.45
C ASP A 140 -1.63 21.59 1.44
N HIS A 141 -1.60 20.90 2.59
CA HIS A 141 -0.62 21.17 3.64
C HIS A 141 -0.09 19.90 4.31
N LEU A 142 1.15 19.98 4.78
CA LEU A 142 1.68 19.15 5.86
C LEU A 142 1.65 19.95 7.14
N LEU A 143 0.95 19.44 8.15
CA LEU A 143 0.81 20.08 9.46
C LEU A 143 1.60 19.30 10.51
N ARG A 144 2.06 20.04 11.55
CA ARG A 144 2.66 19.47 12.77
C ARG A 144 2.13 20.16 14.01
N SER A 145 1.91 19.41 15.07
CA SER A 145 1.67 19.95 16.43
C SER A 145 2.37 19.09 17.48
N LYS A 146 2.68 19.68 18.64
CA LYS A 146 3.11 18.86 19.77
C LYS A 146 1.99 17.91 20.15
N TYR A 147 2.36 16.70 20.49
CA TYR A 147 1.45 15.69 21.00
C TYR A 147 1.67 15.53 22.51
N VAL A 148 0.59 15.39 23.25
CA VAL A 148 0.62 15.12 24.70
C VAL A 148 -0.17 13.83 24.95
N ALA A 149 0.46 12.85 25.57
CA ALA A 149 -0.17 11.58 25.90
C ALA A 149 -1.51 11.80 26.65
N GLY A 150 -2.55 11.08 26.23
CA GLY A 150 -3.89 11.18 26.80
C GLY A 150 -4.74 12.37 26.33
N GLU A 151 -4.20 13.33 25.56
CA GLU A 151 -5.00 14.46 25.06
C GLU A 151 -6.06 14.01 24.04
N ASN A 152 -7.24 14.64 24.09
CA ASN A 152 -8.34 14.38 23.15
C ASN A 152 -8.52 15.49 22.10
N LYS A 153 -7.65 16.47 22.10
CA LYS A 153 -7.51 17.54 21.12
C LYS A 153 -6.11 18.13 21.23
N PRO A 154 -5.53 18.66 20.16
CA PRO A 154 -4.21 19.28 20.24
C PRO A 154 -4.19 20.42 21.26
N SER A 155 -3.20 20.42 22.13
CA SER A 155 -2.95 21.50 23.12
C SER A 155 -2.32 22.73 22.48
N THR A 156 -1.72 22.58 21.28
CA THR A 156 -1.09 23.66 20.53
C THR A 156 -1.71 23.78 19.13
N LYS A 157 -1.69 25.00 18.57
CA LYS A 157 -2.12 25.22 17.19
C LYS A 157 -1.14 24.51 16.23
N PRO A 158 -1.64 23.76 15.24
CA PRO A 158 -0.78 23.13 14.23
C PRO A 158 0.04 24.16 13.44
N GLU A 159 1.32 23.85 13.23
CA GLU A 159 2.24 24.54 12.33
C GLU A 159 2.10 24.00 10.91
N VAL A 160 2.22 24.87 9.90
CA VAL A 160 2.33 24.47 8.50
C VAL A 160 3.80 24.27 8.14
N LEU A 161 4.19 23.03 7.84
CA LEU A 161 5.56 22.67 7.48
C LEU A 161 5.82 22.73 5.98
N ALA A 162 4.81 22.39 5.18
CA ALA A 162 4.88 22.44 3.73
C ALA A 162 3.50 22.72 3.13
N THR A 163 3.51 23.35 1.96
CA THR A 163 2.32 23.62 1.14
C THR A 163 2.46 22.84 -0.16
N PHE A 164 1.37 22.21 -0.60
CA PHE A 164 1.33 21.43 -1.83
C PHE A 164 0.39 22.07 -2.85
N PRO A 165 0.70 22.00 -4.16
CA PRO A 165 -0.15 22.54 -5.18
C PRO A 165 -1.50 21.80 -5.23
N ASP A 166 -2.57 22.57 -5.35
CA ASP A 166 -3.93 22.10 -5.57
C ASP A 166 -4.66 22.96 -6.60
N TYR A 167 -5.89 22.62 -6.93
CA TYR A 167 -6.72 23.39 -7.87
C TYR A 167 -7.86 24.15 -7.19
N GLY A 168 -7.88 24.18 -5.86
CA GLY A 168 -8.92 24.79 -5.04
C GLY A 168 -10.18 23.95 -4.91
N LEU A 169 -10.97 24.25 -3.89
CA LEU A 169 -12.20 23.50 -3.51
C LEU A 169 -13.27 23.51 -4.60
N SER A 170 -13.27 24.51 -5.50
CA SER A 170 -14.23 24.62 -6.59
C SER A 170 -13.97 23.69 -7.78
N TYR A 171 -12.79 23.10 -7.87
CA TYR A 171 -12.46 22.18 -8.94
C TYR A 171 -13.18 20.82 -8.70
N LYS A 172 -13.93 20.33 -9.69
CA LYS A 172 -14.84 19.17 -9.57
C LYS A 172 -14.24 17.94 -8.89
N TYR A 173 -12.94 17.77 -8.95
CA TYR A 173 -12.21 16.67 -8.32
C TYR A 173 -11.02 17.15 -7.46
N GLY A 174 -10.98 18.43 -7.09
CA GLY A 174 -9.89 19.03 -6.31
C GLY A 174 -8.50 18.93 -6.95
N GLY A 175 -8.47 18.65 -8.23
CA GLY A 175 -7.29 18.12 -8.91
C GLY A 175 -7.14 16.61 -8.66
N TRP A 176 -6.50 15.92 -9.57
CA TRP A 176 -6.20 14.51 -9.45
C TRP A 176 -5.33 14.23 -8.20
N HIS A 177 -5.53 13.07 -7.55
CA HIS A 177 -4.73 12.59 -6.44
C HIS A 177 -4.64 13.57 -5.26
N LEU A 178 -5.77 13.76 -4.59
CA LEU A 178 -5.92 14.65 -3.42
C LEU A 178 -5.09 14.25 -2.20
N THR A 179 -4.71 12.97 -2.10
CA THR A 179 -4.09 12.41 -0.90
C THR A 179 -2.59 12.68 -0.84
N ARG A 180 -2.07 12.93 0.36
CA ARG A 180 -0.64 12.97 0.71
C ARG A 180 -0.40 11.94 1.78
N THR A 181 0.68 11.19 1.69
CA THR A 181 1.02 10.17 2.68
C THR A 181 2.37 10.46 3.30
N ILE A 182 2.45 10.32 4.61
CA ILE A 182 3.64 10.59 5.43
C ILE A 182 4.27 9.26 5.85
N ALA A 183 5.59 9.22 5.87
CA ALA A 183 6.37 8.22 6.60
C ALA A 183 7.48 8.94 7.37
N VAL A 184 7.76 8.47 8.59
CA VAL A 184 8.94 8.90 9.36
C VAL A 184 10.04 7.86 9.15
N GLY A 185 11.21 8.31 8.73
CA GLY A 185 12.35 7.44 8.48
C GLY A 185 13.13 7.09 9.75
N PRO A 186 13.93 6.03 9.71
CA PRO A 186 14.81 5.66 10.82
C PRO A 186 15.87 6.75 11.12
N ASN A 187 16.11 7.64 10.16
CA ASN A 187 16.98 8.83 10.29
C ASN A 187 16.26 10.05 10.87
N GLY A 188 15.03 9.91 11.37
CA GLY A 188 14.19 10.99 11.89
C GLY A 188 13.61 11.94 10.83
N LYS A 189 13.93 11.76 9.54
CA LYS A 189 13.39 12.59 8.46
C LYS A 189 11.93 12.26 8.16
N ILE A 190 11.22 13.25 7.64
CA ILE A 190 9.83 13.12 7.19
C ILE A 190 9.82 12.93 5.68
N TYR A 191 9.10 11.92 5.21
CA TYR A 191 8.89 11.61 3.79
C TYR A 191 7.44 11.85 3.45
N VAL A 192 7.17 12.57 2.34
CA VAL A 192 5.79 12.88 1.91
C VAL A 192 5.63 12.56 0.44
N SER A 193 4.66 11.72 0.11
CA SER A 193 4.30 11.44 -1.28
C SER A 193 3.29 12.45 -1.81
N VAL A 194 3.51 12.91 -3.05
CA VAL A 194 2.64 13.83 -3.77
C VAL A 194 2.30 13.23 -5.13
N GLY A 195 1.05 12.89 -5.36
CA GLY A 195 0.59 12.31 -6.62
C GLY A 195 0.56 13.33 -7.78
N SER A 196 0.44 12.82 -9.00
CA SER A 196 0.36 13.62 -10.23
C SER A 196 -0.91 14.49 -10.29
N SER A 197 -0.86 15.53 -11.12
CA SER A 197 -1.99 16.44 -11.38
C SER A 197 -2.98 15.88 -12.41
N CYS A 198 -2.68 14.74 -13.02
CA CYS A 198 -3.41 14.20 -14.17
C CYS A 198 -3.35 12.67 -14.21
N ASN A 199 -4.07 12.09 -15.14
CA ASN A 199 -3.95 10.67 -15.45
C ASN A 199 -2.59 10.30 -16.04
N ALA A 200 -2.15 11.04 -17.08
CA ALA A 200 -0.83 10.94 -17.68
C ALA A 200 -0.50 12.24 -18.39
N CYS A 201 0.52 12.95 -17.93
CA CYS A 201 1.01 14.21 -18.50
C CYS A 201 2.45 14.49 -18.06
N GLU A 202 3.07 15.48 -18.69
CA GLU A 202 4.24 16.16 -18.16
C GLU A 202 3.78 17.12 -17.06
N GLU A 203 4.27 16.94 -15.85
CA GLU A 203 3.91 17.82 -14.74
C GLU A 203 4.50 19.22 -14.92
N LYS A 204 3.74 20.22 -14.49
CA LYS A 204 4.19 21.62 -14.43
C LYS A 204 4.88 21.91 -13.11
N GLU A 205 4.37 21.36 -12.01
CA GLU A 205 4.96 21.49 -10.68
C GLU A 205 5.83 20.26 -10.38
N GLU A 206 7.11 20.52 -10.15
CA GLU A 206 8.11 19.45 -9.91
C GLU A 206 7.80 18.55 -8.70
N VAL A 207 7.03 19.06 -7.75
CA VAL A 207 6.64 18.31 -6.54
C VAL A 207 5.65 17.19 -6.85
N ARG A 208 4.95 17.27 -7.99
CA ARG A 208 4.01 16.24 -8.42
C ARG A 208 4.73 14.97 -8.85
N ALA A 209 4.08 13.84 -8.66
CA ALA A 209 4.60 12.51 -8.98
C ALA A 209 5.96 12.23 -8.29
N SER A 210 6.09 12.65 -7.03
CA SER A 210 7.34 12.57 -6.27
C SER A 210 7.13 12.12 -4.82
N ILE A 211 8.24 11.79 -4.16
CA ILE A 211 8.36 11.69 -2.70
C ILE A 211 9.37 12.75 -2.27
N LEU A 212 8.95 13.63 -1.38
CA LEU A 212 9.79 14.62 -0.71
C LEU A 212 10.42 14.01 0.54
N GLU A 213 11.61 14.48 0.88
CA GLU A 213 12.26 14.30 2.19
C GLU A 213 12.48 15.68 2.80
N MET A 214 12.29 15.80 4.13
CA MET A 214 12.54 17.02 4.88
C MET A 214 12.92 16.71 6.32
N ASP A 215 13.48 17.69 7.01
CA ASP A 215 13.69 17.62 8.45
C ASP A 215 12.35 17.60 9.21
N PRO A 216 12.32 17.15 10.47
CA PRO A 216 11.09 17.11 11.29
C PRO A 216 10.39 18.47 11.45
N ASP A 217 11.12 19.59 11.25
CA ASP A 217 10.60 20.94 11.28
C ASP A 217 10.23 21.50 9.89
N GLY A 218 10.24 20.67 8.86
CA GLY A 218 9.89 21.03 7.51
C GLY A 218 11.03 21.69 6.71
N LYS A 219 12.21 21.91 7.31
CA LYS A 219 13.37 22.48 6.60
C LYS A 219 14.09 21.45 5.73
N ASN A 220 15.06 21.93 4.94
CA ASN A 220 15.94 21.11 4.08
C ASN A 220 15.16 20.17 3.15
N GLN A 221 14.07 20.67 2.56
CA GLN A 221 13.23 19.91 1.64
C GLN A 221 14.00 19.57 0.37
N ARG A 222 13.92 18.30 -0.04
CA ARG A 222 14.46 17.81 -1.30
C ARG A 222 13.60 16.71 -1.90
N TYR A 223 13.79 16.42 -3.17
CA TYR A 223 13.14 15.28 -3.81
C TYR A 223 13.92 14.01 -3.53
N PHE A 224 13.33 13.12 -2.75
CA PHE A 224 13.89 11.80 -2.47
C PHE A 224 13.71 10.83 -3.65
N ALA A 225 12.52 10.87 -4.29
CA ALA A 225 12.23 10.07 -5.48
C ALA A 225 11.27 10.82 -6.42
N ARG A 226 11.31 10.49 -7.71
CA ARG A 226 10.48 11.08 -8.75
C ARG A 226 9.90 10.01 -9.69
N GLY A 227 8.95 10.40 -10.54
CA GLY A 227 8.39 9.50 -11.56
C GLY A 227 7.47 8.41 -10.97
N LEU A 228 6.84 8.70 -9.85
CA LEU A 228 5.82 7.87 -9.18
C LEU A 228 4.45 8.54 -9.38
N ARG A 229 3.63 8.03 -10.30
CA ARG A 229 2.36 8.69 -10.66
C ARG A 229 1.48 9.01 -9.44
N ASN A 230 1.25 8.04 -8.58
CA ASN A 230 0.46 8.23 -7.36
C ASN A 230 0.88 7.19 -6.32
N ALA A 231 1.92 7.50 -5.57
CA ALA A 231 2.40 6.68 -4.47
C ALA A 231 1.53 6.96 -3.24
N VAL A 232 0.59 6.05 -2.91
CA VAL A 232 -0.36 6.26 -1.80
C VAL A 232 0.05 5.53 -0.53
N GLY A 233 0.41 4.26 -0.59
CA GLY A 233 1.04 3.57 0.53
C GLY A 233 2.51 3.99 0.61
N LEU A 234 2.96 4.40 1.79
CA LEU A 234 4.33 4.81 2.03
C LEU A 234 4.74 4.40 3.45
N ARG A 235 5.74 3.53 3.59
CA ARG A 235 6.16 3.02 4.89
C ARG A 235 7.62 2.57 4.86
N TRP A 236 8.33 2.87 5.92
CA TRP A 236 9.63 2.25 6.19
C TRP A 236 9.44 0.85 6.77
N VAL A 237 10.13 -0.10 6.20
CA VAL A 237 10.23 -1.46 6.69
C VAL A 237 11.71 -1.74 6.90
N ARG A 238 12.09 -1.89 8.16
CA ARG A 238 13.51 -1.89 8.55
C ARG A 238 14.19 -0.61 7.99
N ASP A 239 15.25 -0.74 7.23
CA ASP A 239 15.99 0.40 6.66
C ASP A 239 15.61 0.71 5.21
N GLN A 240 14.49 0.18 4.71
CA GLN A 240 14.04 0.36 3.34
C GLN A 240 12.68 1.03 3.28
N LEU A 241 12.60 2.14 2.54
CA LEU A 241 11.31 2.78 2.23
C LEU A 241 10.61 2.01 1.11
N TYR A 242 9.36 1.65 1.32
CA TYR A 242 8.49 1.07 0.30
C TYR A 242 7.35 2.01 -0.03
N ALA A 243 6.90 1.96 -1.29
CA ALA A 243 5.71 2.69 -1.74
C ALA A 243 4.89 1.85 -2.71
N THR A 244 3.56 1.85 -2.55
CA THR A 244 2.63 1.42 -3.58
C THR A 244 2.44 2.54 -4.59
N ASN A 245 2.20 2.23 -5.86
CA ASN A 245 2.03 3.23 -6.90
C ASN A 245 1.01 2.78 -7.94
N MET A 246 0.09 3.66 -8.29
CA MET A 246 -0.96 3.41 -9.27
C MET A 246 -0.48 3.77 -10.67
N GLY A 247 -0.68 2.88 -11.63
CA GLY A 247 -0.45 3.10 -13.05
C GLY A 247 -1.45 4.06 -13.70
N SER A 248 -1.17 4.48 -14.93
CA SER A 248 -2.05 5.36 -15.72
C SER A 248 -3.14 4.58 -16.44
N ASP A 249 -4.34 5.17 -16.61
CA ASP A 249 -5.48 4.46 -17.22
C ASP A 249 -5.50 4.52 -18.76
N HIS A 250 -4.65 5.36 -19.38
CA HIS A 250 -4.72 5.62 -20.83
C HIS A 250 -4.18 4.50 -21.72
N LEU A 251 -3.44 3.54 -21.15
CA LEU A 251 -2.89 2.39 -21.88
C LEU A 251 -3.87 1.20 -22.01
N GLY A 252 -5.08 1.36 -21.52
CA GLY A 252 -6.15 0.36 -21.66
C GLY A 252 -6.43 -0.43 -20.39
N ASN A 253 -7.11 -1.56 -20.53
CA ASN A 253 -7.61 -2.31 -19.39
C ASN A 253 -6.53 -3.18 -18.71
N ASP A 254 -5.52 -3.63 -19.44
CA ASP A 254 -4.58 -4.64 -18.96
C ASP A 254 -3.21 -4.08 -18.60
N LYS A 255 -2.96 -2.82 -18.92
CA LYS A 255 -1.68 -2.14 -18.66
C LYS A 255 -1.87 -0.64 -18.42
N PRO A 256 -0.93 0.00 -17.72
CA PRO A 256 0.25 -0.59 -17.07
C PRO A 256 -0.13 -1.37 -15.82
N ALA A 257 0.78 -2.18 -15.30
CA ALA A 257 0.62 -2.75 -13.98
C ALA A 257 0.58 -1.65 -12.91
N ASP A 258 -0.22 -1.82 -11.87
CA ASP A 258 -0.01 -1.13 -10.61
C ASP A 258 1.16 -1.79 -9.87
N THR A 259 1.87 -1.07 -9.02
CA THR A 259 3.17 -1.52 -8.53
C THR A 259 3.39 -1.22 -7.04
N MET A 260 4.33 -1.94 -6.44
CA MET A 260 4.97 -1.60 -5.19
C MET A 260 6.48 -1.56 -5.42
N TYR A 261 7.13 -0.50 -4.96
CA TYR A 261 8.57 -0.29 -5.13
C TYR A 261 9.31 -0.27 -3.80
N ALA A 262 10.52 -0.81 -3.79
CA ALA A 262 11.55 -0.43 -2.82
C ALA A 262 12.17 0.89 -3.30
N ILE A 263 11.94 1.97 -2.56
CA ILE A 263 12.30 3.32 -2.97
C ILE A 263 13.76 3.61 -2.62
N LYS A 264 14.50 4.11 -3.61
CA LYS A 264 15.90 4.50 -3.46
C LYS A 264 16.05 6.01 -3.63
N ASP A 265 16.93 6.60 -2.84
CA ASP A 265 17.27 8.02 -2.90
C ASP A 265 17.73 8.44 -4.30
N GLY A 266 17.33 9.65 -4.73
CA GLY A 266 17.70 10.25 -6.00
C GLY A 266 17.13 9.55 -7.24
N THR A 267 16.24 8.58 -7.09
CA THR A 267 15.82 7.70 -8.17
C THR A 267 14.55 8.20 -8.88
N ASN A 268 14.54 8.06 -10.23
CA ASN A 268 13.37 8.31 -11.07
C ASN A 268 12.74 6.97 -11.49
N TYR A 269 11.46 6.77 -11.14
CA TYR A 269 10.67 5.57 -11.41
C TYR A 269 9.92 5.60 -12.76
N GLY A 270 10.20 6.60 -13.59
CA GLY A 270 9.93 6.61 -15.03
C GLY A 270 8.61 7.22 -15.48
N TRP A 271 7.60 7.36 -14.64
CA TRP A 271 6.35 7.99 -15.07
C TRP A 271 6.58 9.47 -15.48
N PRO A 272 5.95 9.97 -16.55
CA PRO A 272 4.99 9.32 -17.45
C PRO A 272 5.61 8.53 -18.61
N ARG A 273 6.95 8.50 -18.75
CA ARG A 273 7.68 8.00 -19.92
C ARG A 273 7.84 6.49 -19.96
N CYS A 274 7.93 5.87 -18.81
CA CYS A 274 8.11 4.42 -18.67
C CYS A 274 7.02 3.81 -17.79
N TYR A 275 6.68 2.57 -18.08
CA TYR A 275 5.71 1.82 -17.28
C TYR A 275 6.10 0.35 -17.20
N GLN A 276 5.62 -0.32 -16.15
CA GLN A 276 5.80 -1.75 -15.96
C GLN A 276 4.58 -2.53 -16.46
N PHE A 277 4.83 -3.67 -17.10
CA PHE A 277 3.82 -4.65 -17.46
C PHE A 277 4.42 -6.07 -17.28
N GLY A 278 3.85 -6.87 -16.37
CA GLY A 278 4.49 -8.07 -15.86
C GLY A 278 5.86 -7.77 -15.25
N ALA A 279 6.86 -8.58 -15.57
CA ALA A 279 8.24 -8.40 -15.13
C ALA A 279 9.05 -7.42 -15.99
N ALA A 280 8.47 -6.82 -17.03
CA ALA A 280 9.20 -5.99 -17.99
C ALA A 280 8.80 -4.51 -17.92
N LEU A 281 9.75 -3.65 -18.32
CA LEU A 281 9.58 -2.21 -18.42
C LEU A 281 9.47 -1.79 -19.89
N PHE A 282 8.52 -0.92 -20.18
CA PHE A 282 8.20 -0.44 -21.52
C PHE A 282 8.21 1.08 -21.58
N ALA A 283 8.52 1.60 -22.74
CA ALA A 283 8.38 3.03 -23.06
C ALA A 283 6.91 3.35 -23.36
N ASP A 284 6.40 4.42 -22.76
CA ASP A 284 5.16 5.04 -23.21
C ASP A 284 5.45 5.93 -24.42
N LEU A 285 5.03 5.47 -25.60
CA LEU A 285 5.36 6.15 -26.88
C LEU A 285 4.72 7.54 -26.99
N LYS A 286 3.74 7.87 -26.15
CA LYS A 286 3.16 9.21 -26.11
C LYS A 286 4.08 10.23 -25.40
N PHE A 287 4.81 9.78 -24.37
CA PHE A 287 5.60 10.68 -23.52
C PHE A 287 7.11 10.47 -23.65
N ASN A 288 7.55 9.26 -24.03
CA ASN A 288 8.97 8.93 -24.10
C ASN A 288 9.58 9.29 -25.45
N ILE A 289 9.47 10.57 -25.82
CA ILE A 289 9.92 11.15 -27.10
C ILE A 289 10.81 12.37 -26.85
N GLY A 290 11.54 12.80 -27.90
CA GLY A 290 12.35 14.04 -27.90
C GLY A 290 13.54 13.99 -26.95
N PRO A 291 14.04 15.19 -26.52
CA PRO A 291 15.27 15.31 -25.72
C PRO A 291 15.15 14.80 -24.29
N LYS A 292 13.92 14.66 -23.77
CA LYS A 292 13.64 14.14 -22.42
C LYS A 292 13.43 12.62 -22.39
N LYS A 293 13.73 11.90 -23.47
CA LYS A 293 13.59 10.45 -23.59
C LYS A 293 14.39 9.73 -22.50
N LEU A 294 13.75 8.78 -21.80
CA LEU A 294 14.39 7.91 -20.83
C LEU A 294 14.70 6.53 -21.43
N ASP A 295 15.81 5.93 -21.03
CA ASP A 295 16.04 4.51 -21.25
C ASP A 295 15.30 3.72 -20.17
N CYS A 296 14.13 3.18 -20.51
CA CYS A 296 13.27 2.46 -19.56
C CYS A 296 13.93 1.21 -18.96
N ARG A 297 14.99 0.68 -19.58
CA ARG A 297 15.76 -0.46 -19.02
C ARG A 297 16.55 -0.07 -17.77
N LYS A 298 16.82 1.24 -17.58
CA LYS A 298 17.52 1.79 -16.41
C LYS A 298 16.57 2.23 -15.28
N VAL A 299 15.26 2.23 -15.54
CA VAL A 299 14.25 2.49 -14.51
C VAL A 299 14.16 1.27 -13.60
N PRO A 300 14.07 1.45 -12.27
CA PRO A 300 13.95 0.31 -11.35
C PRO A 300 12.70 -0.53 -11.64
N GLN A 301 12.88 -1.85 -11.59
CA GLN A 301 11.74 -2.76 -11.56
C GLN A 301 11.00 -2.68 -10.24
N ALA A 302 9.69 -2.91 -10.27
CA ALA A 302 8.90 -2.97 -9.05
C ALA A 302 9.29 -4.18 -8.18
N PHE A 303 9.21 -3.99 -6.87
CA PHE A 303 9.25 -5.09 -5.90
C PHE A 303 8.07 -6.06 -6.12
N ALA A 304 6.88 -5.51 -6.43
CA ALA A 304 5.70 -6.28 -6.80
C ALA A 304 4.90 -5.57 -7.89
N ALA A 305 4.34 -6.36 -8.81
CA ALA A 305 3.39 -5.90 -9.81
C ALA A 305 2.00 -6.49 -9.51
N PHE A 306 0.98 -5.66 -9.66
CA PHE A 306 -0.44 -6.02 -9.53
C PHE A 306 -1.12 -5.84 -10.88
N ASP A 307 -2.29 -6.45 -11.05
CA ASP A 307 -3.11 -6.19 -12.23
C ASP A 307 -3.36 -4.68 -12.38
N ALA A 308 -3.40 -4.20 -13.61
CA ALA A 308 -3.76 -2.82 -13.93
C ALA A 308 -5.09 -2.46 -13.28
N HIS A 309 -5.21 -1.24 -12.76
CA HIS A 309 -6.41 -0.72 -12.08
C HIS A 309 -6.77 -1.38 -10.75
N SER A 310 -5.85 -2.11 -10.11
CA SER A 310 -6.05 -2.67 -8.76
C SER A 310 -6.07 -1.60 -7.67
N SER A 311 -5.44 -0.46 -7.93
CA SER A 311 -5.34 0.69 -7.00
C SER A 311 -4.75 0.30 -5.64
N PRO A 312 -3.48 -0.14 -5.57
CA PRO A 312 -2.83 -0.46 -4.30
C PRO A 312 -2.70 0.79 -3.44
N LEU A 313 -3.13 0.71 -2.19
CA LEU A 313 -3.08 1.78 -1.20
C LEU A 313 -2.12 1.43 -0.06
N GLY A 314 -2.60 1.43 1.18
CA GLY A 314 -1.80 1.12 2.35
C GLY A 314 -1.33 -0.33 2.38
N PHE A 315 -0.30 -0.56 3.16
CA PHE A 315 0.25 -1.88 3.42
C PHE A 315 0.88 -1.94 4.81
N GLU A 316 0.97 -3.15 5.35
CA GLU A 316 1.66 -3.45 6.61
C GLU A 316 2.68 -4.56 6.38
N PHE A 317 3.79 -4.52 7.08
CA PHE A 317 4.80 -5.58 7.10
C PHE A 317 4.83 -6.26 8.47
N PHE A 318 4.67 -7.55 8.47
CA PHE A 318 4.69 -8.37 9.68
C PHE A 318 6.09 -8.92 9.90
N ASP A 319 6.91 -8.15 10.60
CA ASP A 319 8.31 -8.51 10.88
C ASP A 319 8.35 -9.65 11.90
N SER A 320 9.05 -10.73 11.55
CA SER A 320 9.22 -11.87 12.46
C SER A 320 9.95 -11.53 13.76
N ARG A 321 10.68 -10.41 13.78
CA ARG A 321 11.37 -9.90 14.98
C ARG A 321 10.42 -9.34 16.02
N ASP A 322 9.29 -8.78 15.57
CA ASP A 322 8.24 -8.19 16.42
C ASP A 322 7.18 -9.21 16.84
N MET A 323 7.17 -10.37 16.20
CA MET A 323 6.24 -11.46 16.48
C MET A 323 6.85 -12.42 17.51
N GLY A 324 6.05 -12.89 18.44
CA GLY A 324 6.46 -13.86 19.47
C GLY A 324 7.15 -15.12 18.90
N PRO A 325 7.67 -16.02 19.74
CA PRO A 325 8.37 -17.22 19.30
C PRO A 325 7.47 -18.07 18.39
N VAL A 326 8.11 -18.73 17.40
CA VAL A 326 7.41 -19.64 16.48
C VAL A 326 6.69 -20.72 17.28
N PRO A 327 5.37 -20.93 17.09
CA PRO A 327 4.67 -22.03 17.72
C PRO A 327 5.36 -23.37 17.43
N LYS A 328 5.34 -24.31 18.37
CA LYS A 328 5.98 -25.65 18.24
C LYS A 328 5.51 -26.47 17.03
N SER A 329 4.44 -26.03 16.35
CA SER A 329 3.94 -26.58 15.08
C SER A 329 4.89 -26.41 13.89
N GLY A 330 6.02 -25.71 14.05
CA GLY A 330 7.08 -25.61 13.04
C GLY A 330 6.81 -24.68 11.85
N TYR A 331 5.61 -24.16 11.71
CA TYR A 331 5.25 -23.16 10.72
C TYR A 331 5.25 -21.80 11.41
N GLY A 332 6.20 -20.94 11.05
CA GLY A 332 6.09 -19.52 11.38
C GLY A 332 4.72 -19.00 10.97
N GLY A 333 4.07 -18.22 11.82
CA GLY A 333 2.71 -17.72 11.58
C GLY A 333 2.52 -17.26 10.14
N PRO A 334 1.33 -17.35 9.60
CA PRO A 334 1.06 -17.16 8.16
C PRO A 334 1.45 -15.77 7.63
N LEU A 335 1.73 -14.81 8.52
CA LEU A 335 2.11 -13.44 8.15
C LEU A 335 3.60 -13.14 8.29
N ARG A 336 4.40 -13.99 8.94
CA ARG A 336 5.82 -13.70 9.20
C ARG A 336 6.58 -13.32 7.93
N ASP A 337 7.37 -12.26 8.01
CA ASP A 337 8.18 -11.68 6.94
C ASP A 337 7.39 -11.51 5.64
N SER A 338 6.17 -11.01 5.80
CA SER A 338 5.24 -10.78 4.70
C SER A 338 4.62 -9.39 4.76
N PHE A 339 4.39 -8.82 3.59
CA PHE A 339 3.53 -7.66 3.43
C PHE A 339 2.08 -8.10 3.24
N LEU A 340 1.14 -7.40 3.84
CA LEU A 340 -0.24 -7.34 3.40
C LEU A 340 -0.48 -6.00 2.70
N VAL A 341 -1.05 -6.02 1.51
CA VAL A 341 -1.31 -4.83 0.69
C VAL A 341 -2.79 -4.72 0.39
N ALA A 342 -3.38 -3.56 0.69
CA ALA A 342 -4.75 -3.26 0.36
C ALA A 342 -4.87 -2.84 -1.11
N LEU A 343 -5.60 -3.62 -1.91
CA LEU A 343 -5.96 -3.30 -3.29
C LEU A 343 -7.38 -2.74 -3.29
N HIS A 344 -7.50 -1.41 -3.35
CA HIS A 344 -8.77 -0.67 -3.20
C HIS A 344 -9.80 -1.01 -4.28
N GLY A 345 -9.33 -1.34 -5.46
CA GLY A 345 -10.15 -1.80 -6.57
C GLY A 345 -10.46 -0.72 -7.62
N SER A 346 -10.70 -1.20 -8.83
CA SER A 346 -10.94 -0.40 -10.01
C SER A 346 -12.17 0.50 -9.88
N THR A 347 -12.11 1.71 -10.41
CA THR A 347 -13.30 2.54 -10.65
C THR A 347 -14.19 1.96 -11.75
N LYS A 348 -13.62 1.16 -12.64
CA LYS A 348 -14.26 0.42 -13.72
C LYS A 348 -14.73 -0.96 -13.20
N LYS A 349 -15.94 -1.03 -12.67
CA LYS A 349 -16.49 -2.25 -12.05
C LYS A 349 -16.42 -3.49 -12.95
N SER A 350 -16.54 -3.34 -14.26
CA SER A 350 -16.48 -4.45 -15.23
C SER A 350 -15.13 -5.17 -15.25
N LEU A 351 -14.05 -4.53 -14.77
CA LEU A 351 -12.74 -5.17 -14.71
C LEU A 351 -12.61 -6.12 -13.52
N ASN A 352 -13.38 -5.93 -12.45
CA ASN A 352 -13.29 -6.71 -11.20
C ASN A 352 -11.82 -6.91 -10.72
N ARG A 353 -11.03 -5.83 -10.72
CA ARG A 353 -9.63 -5.84 -10.32
C ARG A 353 -9.42 -5.11 -9.01
N GLY A 354 -8.51 -5.61 -8.18
CA GLY A 354 -8.34 -5.18 -6.81
C GLY A 354 -9.49 -5.69 -5.93
N TYR A 355 -10.04 -4.86 -5.04
CA TYR A 355 -11.09 -5.21 -4.08
C TYR A 355 -10.71 -6.38 -3.17
N ARG A 356 -9.47 -6.39 -2.70
CA ARG A 356 -8.91 -7.46 -1.87
C ARG A 356 -7.70 -7.00 -1.07
N VAL A 357 -7.32 -7.76 -0.09
CA VAL A 357 -6.00 -7.68 0.54
C VAL A 357 -5.18 -8.85 0.03
N VAL A 358 -3.96 -8.58 -0.39
CA VAL A 358 -3.04 -9.59 -0.88
C VAL A 358 -1.82 -9.69 0.01
N ARG A 359 -1.24 -10.90 0.09
CA ARG A 359 0.02 -11.17 0.77
C ARG A 359 1.18 -11.22 -0.23
N LEU A 360 2.29 -10.59 0.15
CA LEU A 360 3.57 -10.66 -0.57
C LEU A 360 4.63 -11.15 0.40
N ARG A 361 5.41 -12.15 0.01
CA ARG A 361 6.58 -12.59 0.79
C ARG A 361 7.74 -11.64 0.59
N GLU A 362 8.56 -11.41 1.62
CA GLU A 362 9.75 -10.56 1.50
C GLU A 362 10.71 -11.07 0.41
N ASN A 363 10.98 -12.39 0.36
CA ASN A 363 11.92 -13.02 -0.57
C ASN A 363 11.29 -13.37 -1.94
N ARG A 364 10.35 -12.56 -2.43
CA ARG A 364 9.68 -12.78 -3.70
C ARG A 364 10.49 -12.31 -4.91
N LYS A 365 10.18 -12.86 -6.08
CA LYS A 365 10.54 -12.28 -7.37
C LYS A 365 9.47 -11.31 -7.85
N THR A 366 9.80 -10.38 -8.72
CA THR A 366 8.85 -9.37 -9.23
C THR A 366 7.64 -9.98 -9.93
N ASP A 367 7.82 -11.12 -10.61
CA ASP A 367 6.81 -11.86 -11.35
C ASP A 367 6.03 -12.88 -10.51
N ASP A 368 6.40 -13.09 -9.25
CA ASP A 368 5.62 -13.92 -8.35
C ASP A 368 4.23 -13.29 -8.17
N ARG A 369 3.19 -14.07 -8.33
CA ARG A 369 1.82 -13.58 -8.14
C ARG A 369 1.56 -13.29 -6.66
N PRO A 370 0.93 -12.14 -6.35
CA PRO A 370 0.40 -11.88 -5.02
C PRO A 370 -0.59 -12.98 -4.60
N GLU A 371 -0.54 -13.40 -3.34
CA GLU A 371 -1.48 -14.37 -2.78
C GLU A 371 -2.70 -13.65 -2.21
N ASP A 372 -3.92 -14.05 -2.57
CA ASP A 372 -5.13 -13.50 -1.94
C ASP A 372 -5.14 -13.83 -0.45
N PHE A 373 -5.39 -12.82 0.39
CA PHE A 373 -5.47 -12.95 1.85
C PHE A 373 -6.86 -12.60 2.38
N ILE A 374 -7.47 -11.52 1.88
CA ILE A 374 -8.89 -11.22 2.15
C ILE A 374 -9.54 -10.84 0.83
N ASP A 375 -10.64 -11.50 0.48
CA ASP A 375 -11.48 -11.16 -0.65
C ASP A 375 -12.96 -11.05 -0.25
N GLY A 376 -13.89 -10.88 -1.24
CA GLY A 376 -15.31 -10.69 -0.97
C GLY A 376 -15.76 -9.23 -0.93
N PHE A 377 -14.85 -8.27 -1.08
CA PHE A 377 -15.19 -6.85 -1.18
C PHE A 377 -15.92 -6.49 -2.49
N PHE A 378 -15.81 -7.34 -3.51
CA PHE A 378 -16.57 -7.23 -4.75
C PHE A 378 -17.09 -8.60 -5.17
N VAL A 379 -18.42 -8.75 -5.22
CA VAL A 379 -19.08 -10.02 -5.54
C VAL A 379 -20.24 -9.76 -6.51
N ALA A 380 -20.28 -10.49 -7.61
CA ALA A 380 -21.37 -10.45 -8.59
C ALA A 380 -21.76 -8.99 -9.03
N GLY A 381 -20.76 -8.17 -9.32
CA GLY A 381 -20.95 -6.78 -9.76
C GLY A 381 -21.26 -5.77 -8.64
N LYS A 382 -21.38 -6.23 -7.38
CA LYS A 382 -21.68 -5.39 -6.23
C LYS A 382 -20.41 -5.14 -5.41
N ILE A 383 -20.19 -3.87 -5.05
CA ILE A 383 -19.14 -3.48 -4.11
C ILE A 383 -19.69 -3.64 -2.69
N ASN A 384 -19.08 -4.48 -1.89
CA ASN A 384 -19.34 -4.64 -0.46
C ASN A 384 -18.43 -3.74 0.37
N GLY A 385 -17.18 -3.52 -0.10
CA GLY A 385 -16.18 -2.70 0.55
C GLY A 385 -15.02 -2.36 -0.37
N ARG A 386 -14.12 -1.49 0.13
CA ARG A 386 -12.86 -1.11 -0.52
C ARG A 386 -11.77 -0.97 0.54
N PRO A 387 -10.84 -1.93 0.64
CA PRO A 387 -9.78 -1.88 1.65
C PRO A 387 -8.80 -0.73 1.35
N VAL A 388 -8.31 -0.06 2.42
CA VAL A 388 -7.46 1.12 2.29
C VAL A 388 -6.13 0.96 2.99
N ASP A 389 -6.11 0.72 4.30
CA ASP A 389 -4.90 0.68 5.11
C ASP A 389 -4.94 -0.45 6.12
N LEU A 390 -3.75 -0.90 6.51
CA LEU A 390 -3.55 -1.94 7.51
C LEU A 390 -2.62 -1.40 8.59
N LEU A 391 -2.90 -1.77 9.83
CA LEU A 391 -2.07 -1.43 10.98
C LEU A 391 -2.00 -2.61 11.93
N SER A 392 -0.81 -3.10 12.24
CA SER A 392 -0.60 -4.14 13.27
C SER A 392 -1.23 -3.72 14.60
N PHE A 393 -2.06 -4.59 15.18
CA PHE A 393 -2.80 -4.33 16.40
C PHE A 393 -2.97 -5.60 17.21
N GLY A 394 -2.72 -5.51 18.53
CA GLY A 394 -2.66 -6.70 19.39
C GLY A 394 -1.40 -7.53 19.13
N VAL A 395 -1.39 -8.76 19.61
CA VAL A 395 -0.24 -9.68 19.47
C VAL A 395 -0.25 -10.37 18.10
N ASP A 396 -1.43 -10.80 17.63
CA ASP A 396 -1.58 -11.66 16.45
C ASP A 396 -2.64 -11.14 15.47
N GLY A 397 -2.76 -9.81 15.37
CA GLY A 397 -3.80 -9.21 14.54
C GLY A 397 -3.43 -7.87 13.92
N PHE A 398 -4.38 -7.34 13.17
CA PHE A 398 -4.28 -6.04 12.54
C PHE A 398 -5.65 -5.40 12.33
N LEU A 399 -5.66 -4.07 12.30
CA LEU A 399 -6.81 -3.29 11.87
C LEU A 399 -6.75 -3.10 10.35
N LEU A 400 -7.92 -3.12 9.71
CA LEU A 400 -8.09 -2.88 8.27
C LEU A 400 -9.18 -1.84 8.05
N THR A 401 -8.87 -0.72 7.41
CA THR A 401 -9.84 0.30 7.06
C THR A 401 -10.53 0.01 5.73
N ASP A 402 -11.82 0.31 5.65
CA ASP A 402 -12.67 0.19 4.45
C ASP A 402 -13.44 1.50 4.26
N ASP A 403 -13.01 2.29 3.28
CA ASP A 403 -13.54 3.63 3.05
C ASP A 403 -14.87 3.65 2.30
N TYR A 404 -15.29 2.53 1.71
CA TYR A 404 -16.58 2.40 1.06
C TYR A 404 -17.68 2.00 2.03
N ALA A 405 -17.38 1.06 2.92
CA ALA A 405 -18.30 0.63 3.96
C ALA A 405 -18.34 1.58 5.17
N GLY A 406 -17.31 2.42 5.35
CA GLY A 406 -17.14 3.31 6.51
C GLY A 406 -16.88 2.55 7.79
N VAL A 407 -16.05 1.51 7.71
CA VAL A 407 -15.75 0.60 8.83
C VAL A 407 -14.27 0.38 9.01
N ILE A 408 -13.89 -0.06 10.20
CA ILE A 408 -12.59 -0.63 10.51
C ILE A 408 -12.84 -2.05 10.99
N TYR A 409 -12.19 -3.01 10.35
CA TYR A 409 -12.20 -4.41 10.79
C TYR A 409 -11.01 -4.67 11.70
N TYR A 410 -11.18 -5.57 12.64
CA TYR A 410 -10.09 -6.23 13.35
C TYR A 410 -9.99 -7.67 12.84
N VAL A 411 -8.84 -8.01 12.28
CA VAL A 411 -8.50 -9.35 11.78
C VAL A 411 -7.47 -9.94 12.73
N TYR A 412 -7.68 -11.15 13.22
CA TYR A 412 -6.84 -11.77 14.23
C TYR A 412 -6.75 -13.28 14.04
N GLU A 413 -5.63 -13.88 14.49
CA GLU A 413 -5.44 -15.33 14.52
C GLU A 413 -6.31 -15.94 15.64
N LYS A 414 -6.90 -17.13 15.38
CA LYS A 414 -7.83 -17.83 16.32
C LYS A 414 -7.09 -18.60 17.39
#